data_01a2fc6201358d269cede2448e503c22
#
_entry.id   01a2fc6201358d269cede2448e503c22
#
_cell.length_a   1.000
_cell.length_b   1.000
_cell.length_c   1.000
_cell.angle_alpha   90.00
_cell.angle_beta   90.00
_cell.angle_gamma   90.00
#
_symmetry.space_group_name_H-M   'P 1'
#
loop_
_entity.id
_entity.type
_entity.pdbx_description
1 polymer ?
#
loop_
_entity_poly.entity_id
_entity_poly.type
_entity_poly.pdbx_seq_one_letter_code
_entity_poly.pdbx_strand_id
1 'polypeptide(L)'
;WNLLHVRFEENGRILCSVNKQLVIDVIDLEKEGGFIGLCKFREPTASFRNFRFAKRFSSSQVKPKSVFKLRKLTRNLSAHRALGEADLQQILDIGKTAPQMLQDYSEELKQRSDDLQKLSKEIRERLVIAELVESLSYSDEKSIDLLKSALLIARIDNEHFNLNDYLKKADALADQIKSEFPKHSNDEQRIKILVSQLFNEMGFHGSTLDFHHRSNSYMNEVMDDREGLPITLSILFIELADRLNLKVTGLGLPGHFLAMYRKPQSLELDQENLTRNTAKHEIIIDAFGGKIIDRQEAARLTGLAIEDLAFEPSPKKEIIKRMLRNLVQVAGREKDPISQTRYLDTILAISPDDRYSRAQRAMIYYIREEFERALSDIDYLLESDPESPENQPLRVIRNRLINQGAAAF
;
A
#
# COMPACT_ATOMS: atom_id res chain seq x y z
N TRP A 1 15.26 15.66 -13.38
CA TRP A 1 16.67 15.84 -13.72
C TRP A 1 17.06 17.31 -13.65
N ASN A 2 18.13 17.62 -12.91
CA ASN A 2 18.69 18.95 -12.86
C ASN A 2 19.92 19.04 -13.77
N LEU A 3 20.00 20.10 -14.56
CA LEU A 3 21.19 20.39 -15.34
C LEU A 3 22.21 21.12 -14.46
N LEU A 4 23.27 20.42 -14.12
CA LEU A 4 24.41 20.99 -13.40
C LEU A 4 25.44 21.49 -14.41
N HIS A 5 25.87 22.74 -14.26
CA HIS A 5 26.93 23.30 -15.07
C HIS A 5 27.97 23.95 -14.17
N VAL A 6 29.20 23.47 -14.27
CA VAL A 6 30.35 24.00 -13.53
C VAL A 6 31.31 24.64 -14.51
N ARG A 7 31.71 25.89 -14.28
CA ARG A 7 32.67 26.63 -15.09
C ARG A 7 33.85 27.08 -14.21
N PHE A 8 35.05 26.74 -14.68
CA PHE A 8 36.29 27.21 -14.09
C PHE A 8 36.80 28.36 -14.95
N GLU A 9 37.10 29.48 -14.34
CA GLU A 9 37.68 30.62 -14.99
C GLU A 9 39.20 30.68 -14.75
N GLU A 10 39.94 31.35 -15.62
CA GLU A 10 41.43 31.43 -15.57
C GLU A 10 41.93 32.13 -14.30
N ASN A 11 41.09 32.91 -13.64
CA ASN A 11 41.37 33.64 -12.40
C ASN A 11 41.10 32.81 -11.14
N GLY A 12 40.90 31.49 -11.25
CA GLY A 12 40.60 30.62 -10.13
C GLY A 12 39.13 30.65 -9.65
N ARG A 13 38.25 31.39 -10.36
CA ARG A 13 36.82 31.46 -10.03
C ARG A 13 36.10 30.21 -10.51
N ILE A 14 35.25 29.63 -9.63
CA ILE A 14 34.36 28.53 -9.96
C ILE A 14 32.92 29.02 -9.89
N LEU A 15 32.19 28.83 -10.98
CA LEU A 15 30.79 29.14 -11.09
C LEU A 15 30.02 27.82 -11.25
N CYS A 16 29.10 27.52 -10.32
CA CYS A 16 28.18 26.38 -10.43
C CYS A 16 26.77 26.88 -10.63
N SER A 17 26.09 26.36 -11.61
CA SER A 17 24.68 26.65 -11.85
C SER A 17 23.84 25.38 -11.93
N VAL A 18 22.62 25.46 -11.43
CA VAL A 18 21.58 24.43 -11.52
C VAL A 18 20.46 24.98 -12.38
N ASN A 19 20.14 24.30 -13.47
CA ASN A 19 19.09 24.73 -14.40
C ASN A 19 19.24 26.19 -14.87
N LYS A 20 20.51 26.61 -15.08
CA LYS A 20 20.93 27.97 -15.46
C LYS A 20 20.88 29.02 -14.33
N GLN A 21 20.45 28.68 -13.14
CA GLN A 21 20.50 29.57 -11.99
C GLN A 21 21.86 29.39 -11.29
N LEU A 22 22.59 30.47 -11.07
CA LEU A 22 23.87 30.46 -10.37
C LEU A 22 23.59 30.14 -8.88
N VAL A 23 24.24 29.09 -8.34
CA VAL A 23 24.08 28.62 -6.97
C VAL A 23 25.38 28.68 -6.17
N ILE A 24 26.54 28.64 -6.82
CA ILE A 24 27.84 28.75 -6.19
C ILE A 24 28.72 29.68 -7.03
N ASP A 25 29.35 30.65 -6.39
CA ASP A 25 30.32 31.58 -6.97
C ASP A 25 31.46 31.70 -5.97
N VAL A 26 32.57 31.03 -6.25
CA VAL A 26 33.74 31.00 -5.37
C VAL A 26 34.95 31.53 -6.11
N ILE A 27 35.66 32.47 -5.49
CA ILE A 27 36.92 33.02 -5.96
C ILE A 27 38.02 32.49 -5.03
N ASP A 28 39.15 32.15 -5.58
CA ASP A 28 40.35 31.78 -4.81
C ASP A 28 40.47 30.30 -4.44
N LEU A 29 40.55 29.47 -5.47
CA LEU A 29 41.09 28.11 -5.29
C LEU A 29 42.54 28.11 -5.81
N GLU A 30 43.47 28.23 -4.90
CA GLU A 30 44.90 27.95 -5.18
C GLU A 30 45.09 26.44 -5.47
N LYS A 31 44.77 26.01 -6.69
CA LYS A 31 45.06 24.65 -7.14
C LYS A 31 45.59 24.64 -8.56
N GLU A 32 46.83 24.36 -8.69
CA GLU A 32 47.48 23.96 -9.94
C GLU A 32 47.22 22.46 -10.16
N GLY A 33 46.23 22.14 -10.97
CA GLY A 33 45.93 20.80 -11.44
C GLY A 33 45.03 19.96 -10.50
N GLY A 34 44.39 18.96 -11.07
CA GLY A 34 43.51 18.02 -10.33
C GLY A 34 42.69 17.15 -11.28
N PHE A 35 41.99 16.21 -10.68
CA PHE A 35 41.02 15.34 -11.37
C PHE A 35 39.64 15.91 -11.24
N ILE A 36 38.83 15.81 -12.31
CA ILE A 36 37.43 16.17 -12.27
C ILE A 36 36.62 14.88 -12.26
N GLY A 37 35.71 14.76 -11.31
CA GLY A 37 34.84 13.60 -11.16
C GLY A 37 33.50 13.97 -10.54
N LEU A 38 32.59 13.02 -10.57
CA LEU A 38 31.32 13.10 -9.88
C LEU A 38 31.47 12.44 -8.52
N CYS A 39 31.17 13.17 -7.48
CA CYS A 39 31.20 12.68 -6.11
C CYS A 39 29.82 12.76 -5.50
N LYS A 40 29.43 11.72 -4.75
CA LYS A 40 28.19 11.66 -3.99
C LYS A 40 28.53 11.75 -2.51
N PHE A 41 27.91 12.71 -1.83
CA PHE A 41 27.92 12.81 -0.38
C PHE A 41 26.53 12.45 0.16
N ARG A 42 26.44 11.43 1.00
CA ARG A 42 25.22 10.92 1.66
C ARG A 42 24.23 10.20 0.73
N GLU A 43 23.37 9.40 1.30
CA GLU A 43 22.22 8.82 0.62
C GLU A 43 21.09 9.87 0.50
N PRO A 44 20.26 9.90 -0.55
CA PRO A 44 19.82 8.82 -1.43
C PRO A 44 20.68 8.62 -2.67
N THR A 45 20.34 7.56 -3.45
CA THR A 45 21.03 7.19 -4.68
C THR A 45 21.02 8.34 -5.67
N ALA A 46 22.19 8.87 -6.06
CA ALA A 46 22.31 9.88 -7.10
C ALA A 46 22.61 9.22 -8.43
N SER A 47 21.83 9.55 -9.46
CA SER A 47 22.09 9.13 -10.83
C SER A 47 22.59 10.32 -11.65
N PHE A 48 23.63 10.10 -12.41
CA PHE A 48 24.20 11.11 -13.30
C PHE A 48 24.10 10.62 -14.74
N ARG A 49 23.75 11.51 -15.68
CA ARG A 49 23.73 11.22 -17.11
C ARG A 49 24.37 12.35 -17.90
N ASN A 50 24.84 12.05 -19.09
CA ASN A 50 25.39 13.03 -20.05
C ASN A 50 26.54 13.87 -19.46
N PHE A 51 27.40 13.23 -18.64
CA PHE A 51 28.60 13.92 -18.13
C PHE A 51 29.50 14.32 -19.30
N ARG A 52 29.81 15.62 -19.45
CA ARG A 52 30.66 16.17 -20.47
C ARG A 52 31.71 17.04 -19.83
N PHE A 53 32.92 16.95 -20.36
CA PHE A 53 34.03 17.77 -19.97
C PHE A 53 34.74 18.32 -21.23
N ALA A 54 35.05 19.62 -21.24
CA ALA A 54 35.83 20.27 -22.33
C ALA A 54 36.42 21.57 -21.85
N LYS A 55 37.58 21.98 -22.45
CA LYS A 55 38.18 23.32 -22.20
C LYS A 55 37.22 24.43 -22.61
N ARG A 56 36.45 24.25 -23.65
CA ARG A 56 35.33 25.10 -24.07
C ARG A 56 34.24 24.19 -24.59
N PHE A 57 33.07 24.28 -24.05
CA PHE A 57 31.89 23.75 -24.72
C PHE A 57 31.64 24.70 -25.89
N SER A 58 31.82 24.24 -27.13
CA SER A 58 31.18 24.93 -28.23
C SER A 58 29.73 25.11 -27.78
N SER A 59 29.25 26.33 -27.68
CA SER A 59 27.84 26.61 -27.58
C SER A 59 27.23 26.11 -28.89
N SER A 60 26.95 24.80 -28.97
CA SER A 60 25.92 24.33 -29.86
C SER A 60 24.64 24.93 -29.28
N GLN A 61 24.47 26.24 -29.55
CA GLN A 61 23.17 26.85 -29.41
C GLN A 61 22.30 26.14 -30.44
N VAL A 62 21.76 24.99 -30.00
CA VAL A 62 20.65 24.39 -30.69
C VAL A 62 19.60 25.49 -30.69
N LYS A 63 19.44 26.13 -31.83
CA LYS A 63 18.55 27.29 -31.94
C LYS A 63 17.19 26.82 -31.49
N PRO A 64 16.50 27.50 -30.56
CA PRO A 64 15.19 27.06 -30.09
C PRO A 64 14.22 26.77 -31.24
N LYS A 65 14.35 27.49 -32.37
CA LYS A 65 13.61 27.24 -33.60
C LYS A 65 13.86 25.85 -34.20
N SER A 66 15.09 25.33 -34.13
CA SER A 66 15.42 23.98 -34.65
C SER A 66 14.82 22.87 -33.81
N VAL A 67 14.80 23.01 -32.48
CA VAL A 67 14.11 22.07 -31.56
C VAL A 67 12.62 22.08 -31.86
N PHE A 68 12.01 23.25 -31.98
CA PHE A 68 10.57 23.36 -32.28
C PHE A 68 10.23 22.74 -33.63
N LYS A 69 11.04 23.03 -34.67
CA LYS A 69 10.87 22.47 -36.04
C LYS A 69 10.94 20.94 -35.97
N LEU A 70 11.94 20.38 -35.31
CA LEU A 70 12.14 18.94 -35.17
C LEU A 70 10.96 18.28 -34.44
N ARG A 71 10.53 18.82 -33.29
CA ARG A 71 9.36 18.34 -32.54
C ARG A 71 8.07 18.37 -33.37
N LYS A 72 7.90 19.41 -34.23
CA LYS A 72 6.74 19.50 -35.12
C LYS A 72 6.77 18.43 -36.22
N LEU A 73 7.92 18.17 -36.83
CA LEU A 73 8.09 17.17 -37.88
C LEU A 73 7.90 15.73 -37.33
N THR A 74 8.38 15.48 -36.12
CA THR A 74 8.30 14.15 -35.50
C THR A 74 7.01 13.90 -34.77
N ARG A 75 6.14 14.90 -34.59
CA ARG A 75 4.86 14.77 -33.86
C ARG A 75 3.92 13.70 -34.45
N ASN A 76 3.96 13.49 -35.74
CA ASN A 76 3.10 12.56 -36.46
C ASN A 76 3.79 11.22 -36.79
N LEU A 77 5.00 10.98 -36.23
CA LEU A 77 5.64 9.67 -36.34
C LEU A 77 4.74 8.63 -35.64
N SER A 78 4.39 7.60 -36.39
CA SER A 78 3.69 6.43 -35.84
C SER A 78 4.37 5.16 -36.35
N ALA A 79 4.09 4.03 -35.72
CA ALA A 79 4.62 2.73 -36.13
C ALA A 79 4.28 2.35 -37.59
N HIS A 80 3.28 3.02 -38.20
CA HIS A 80 2.79 2.74 -39.53
C HIS A 80 3.01 3.89 -40.54
N ARG A 81 3.65 4.99 -40.11
CA ARG A 81 3.88 6.13 -41.00
C ARG A 81 5.32 6.64 -40.86
N ALA A 82 6.17 6.24 -41.81
CA ALA A 82 7.49 6.81 -41.95
C ALA A 82 7.43 8.30 -42.35
N LEU A 83 8.47 9.04 -42.04
CA LEU A 83 8.64 10.39 -42.49
C LEU A 83 8.74 10.42 -44.02
N GLY A 84 8.04 11.36 -44.65
CA GLY A 84 8.22 11.59 -46.07
C GLY A 84 9.57 12.21 -46.39
N GLU A 85 10.03 12.06 -47.65
CA GLU A 85 11.32 12.56 -48.14
C GLU A 85 11.50 14.05 -47.85
N ALA A 86 10.42 14.85 -48.02
CA ALA A 86 10.43 16.30 -47.75
C ALA A 86 10.69 16.61 -46.26
N ASP A 87 10.17 15.77 -45.33
CA ASP A 87 10.34 15.94 -43.89
C ASP A 87 11.75 15.49 -43.46
N LEU A 88 12.26 14.40 -44.06
CA LEU A 88 13.64 13.97 -43.89
C LEU A 88 14.63 15.05 -44.34
N GLN A 89 14.42 15.67 -45.53
CA GLN A 89 15.27 16.75 -46.00
C GLN A 89 15.26 17.94 -45.05
N GLN A 90 14.09 18.29 -44.46
CA GLN A 90 14.00 19.38 -43.48
C GLN A 90 14.76 19.07 -42.18
N ILE A 91 14.88 17.78 -41.79
CA ILE A 91 15.70 17.36 -40.64
C ILE A 91 17.18 17.40 -40.98
N LEU A 92 17.56 16.98 -42.19
CA LEU A 92 18.94 17.07 -42.69
C LEU A 92 19.44 18.51 -42.73
N ASP A 93 18.58 19.46 -43.09
CA ASP A 93 18.90 20.91 -43.11
C ASP A 93 19.24 21.49 -41.72
N ILE A 94 18.83 20.78 -40.61
CA ILE A 94 19.26 21.13 -39.26
C ILE A 94 20.75 20.86 -39.05
N GLY A 95 21.31 19.93 -39.85
CA GLY A 95 22.72 19.61 -39.89
C GLY A 95 23.16 18.54 -38.87
N LYS A 96 24.47 18.49 -38.64
CA LYS A 96 25.12 17.41 -37.84
C LYS A 96 24.58 17.24 -36.40
N THR A 97 23.83 18.20 -35.87
CA THR A 97 23.24 18.13 -34.55
C THR A 97 21.87 17.45 -34.53
N ALA A 98 21.23 17.24 -35.68
CA ALA A 98 19.88 16.63 -35.76
C ALA A 98 19.77 15.24 -35.12
N PRO A 99 20.69 14.29 -35.35
CA PRO A 99 20.61 12.97 -34.74
C PRO A 99 20.66 13.05 -33.21
N GLN A 100 21.53 13.86 -32.63
CA GLN A 100 21.63 14.04 -31.18
C GLN A 100 20.35 14.68 -30.61
N MET A 101 19.78 15.66 -31.29
CA MET A 101 18.52 16.30 -30.90
C MET A 101 17.36 15.33 -30.93
N LEU A 102 17.31 14.43 -31.92
CA LEU A 102 16.30 13.37 -31.97
C LEU A 102 16.44 12.39 -30.80
N GLN A 103 17.67 12.02 -30.46
CA GLN A 103 17.95 11.15 -29.34
C GLN A 103 17.56 11.82 -28.02
N ASP A 104 17.97 13.06 -27.79
CA ASP A 104 17.62 13.83 -26.58
C ASP A 104 16.09 13.96 -26.46
N TYR A 105 15.38 14.18 -27.57
CA TYR A 105 13.92 14.25 -27.58
C TYR A 105 13.24 12.89 -27.31
N SER A 106 13.79 11.81 -27.85
CA SER A 106 13.32 10.44 -27.55
C SER A 106 13.45 10.12 -26.06
N GLU A 107 14.59 10.48 -25.44
CA GLU A 107 14.79 10.30 -24.00
C GLU A 107 13.81 11.15 -23.17
N GLU A 108 13.53 12.39 -23.58
CA GLU A 108 12.53 13.25 -22.94
C GLU A 108 11.12 12.64 -23.01
N LEU A 109 10.72 12.13 -24.19
CA LEU A 109 9.42 11.49 -24.37
C LEU A 109 9.30 10.22 -23.52
N LYS A 110 10.35 9.41 -23.44
CA LYS A 110 10.39 8.22 -22.60
C LYS A 110 10.23 8.59 -21.12
N GLN A 111 10.99 9.57 -20.65
CA GLN A 111 10.86 10.04 -19.26
C GLN A 111 9.45 10.55 -18.97
N ARG A 112 8.87 11.33 -19.89
CA ARG A 112 7.50 11.83 -19.72
C ARG A 112 6.46 10.71 -19.71
N SER A 113 6.67 9.67 -20.53
CA SER A 113 5.81 8.48 -20.52
C SER A 113 5.88 7.77 -19.16
N ASP A 114 7.08 7.56 -18.62
CA ASP A 114 7.29 6.93 -17.33
C ASP A 114 6.65 7.76 -16.19
N ASP A 115 6.78 9.08 -16.23
CA ASP A 115 6.18 9.98 -15.24
C ASP A 115 4.64 9.96 -15.31
N LEU A 116 4.05 9.90 -16.52
CA LEU A 116 2.61 9.75 -16.70
C LEU A 116 2.10 8.39 -16.22
N GLN A 117 2.85 7.32 -16.42
CA GLN A 117 2.49 6.00 -15.90
C GLN A 117 2.50 5.99 -14.37
N LYS A 118 3.52 6.59 -13.74
CA LYS A 118 3.58 6.73 -12.27
C LYS A 118 2.39 7.54 -11.74
N LEU A 119 2.09 8.68 -12.38
CA LEU A 119 0.95 9.51 -11.99
C LEU A 119 -0.39 8.76 -12.17
N SER A 120 -0.55 8.02 -13.26
CA SER A 120 -1.73 7.19 -13.50
C SER A 120 -1.92 6.14 -12.40
N LYS A 121 -0.83 5.47 -12.00
CA LYS A 121 -0.84 4.50 -10.90
C LYS A 121 -1.23 5.17 -9.58
N GLU A 122 -0.61 6.30 -9.24
CA GLU A 122 -0.92 7.03 -8.00
C GLU A 122 -2.38 7.49 -7.94
N ILE A 123 -2.92 8.03 -9.03
CA ILE A 123 -4.33 8.46 -9.09
C ILE A 123 -5.25 7.25 -8.86
N ARG A 124 -4.97 6.12 -9.48
CA ARG A 124 -5.75 4.89 -9.35
C ARG A 124 -5.74 4.37 -7.92
N GLU A 125 -4.55 4.29 -7.29
CA GLU A 125 -4.41 3.90 -5.88
C GLU A 125 -5.28 4.80 -4.98
N ARG A 126 -5.22 6.12 -5.18
CA ARG A 126 -6.03 7.08 -4.41
C ARG A 126 -7.54 6.88 -4.61
N LEU A 127 -7.98 6.60 -5.84
CA LEU A 127 -9.39 6.33 -6.13
C LEU A 127 -9.87 5.04 -5.43
N VAL A 128 -9.08 3.98 -5.47
CA VAL A 128 -9.40 2.72 -4.79
C VAL A 128 -9.44 2.91 -3.27
N ILE A 129 -8.50 3.67 -2.70
CA ILE A 129 -8.50 3.99 -1.26
C ILE A 129 -9.74 4.82 -0.89
N ALA A 130 -10.12 5.79 -1.72
CA ALA A 130 -11.32 6.58 -1.49
C ALA A 130 -12.59 5.72 -1.52
N GLU A 131 -12.71 4.79 -2.49
CA GLU A 131 -13.80 3.81 -2.54
C GLU A 131 -13.84 2.91 -1.31
N LEU A 132 -12.68 2.46 -0.83
CA LEU A 132 -12.56 1.66 0.40
C LEU A 132 -13.04 2.47 1.62
N VAL A 133 -12.58 3.71 1.78
CA VAL A 133 -12.99 4.59 2.88
C VAL A 133 -14.50 4.84 2.85
N GLU A 134 -15.06 5.12 1.67
CA GLU A 134 -16.49 5.29 1.48
C GLU A 134 -17.27 4.02 1.88
N SER A 135 -16.81 2.84 1.46
CA SER A 135 -17.43 1.55 1.79
C SER A 135 -17.44 1.24 3.28
N LEU A 136 -16.57 1.87 4.07
CA LEU A 136 -16.46 1.71 5.52
C LEU A 136 -17.07 2.88 6.32
N SER A 137 -17.62 3.88 5.66
CA SER A 137 -18.18 5.08 6.29
C SER A 137 -19.62 4.94 6.74
N TYR A 138 -20.26 3.79 6.48
CA TYR A 138 -21.63 3.54 6.92
C TYR A 138 -21.73 3.49 8.44
N SER A 139 -22.74 4.16 8.99
CA SER A 139 -23.04 4.16 10.43
C SER A 139 -23.59 2.80 10.92
N ASP A 140 -24.24 2.04 10.04
CA ASP A 140 -24.70 0.68 10.30
C ASP A 140 -23.66 -0.32 9.77
N GLU A 141 -23.01 -1.04 10.69
CA GLU A 141 -22.06 -2.09 10.36
C GLU A 141 -22.62 -3.20 9.44
N LYS A 142 -23.94 -3.41 9.47
CA LYS A 142 -24.57 -4.39 8.58
C LYS A 142 -24.49 -4.00 7.11
N SER A 143 -24.39 -2.71 6.84
CA SER A 143 -24.26 -2.17 5.47
C SER A 143 -22.84 -2.29 4.90
N ILE A 144 -21.83 -2.62 5.73
CA ILE A 144 -20.47 -2.83 5.29
C ILE A 144 -20.34 -4.24 4.69
N ASP A 145 -19.97 -4.32 3.42
CA ASP A 145 -19.59 -5.55 2.73
C ASP A 145 -18.10 -5.80 2.94
N LEU A 146 -17.77 -6.79 3.79
CA LEU A 146 -16.39 -7.16 4.11
C LEU A 146 -15.65 -7.73 2.91
N LEU A 147 -16.34 -8.53 2.07
CA LEU A 147 -15.72 -9.12 0.89
C LEU A 147 -15.34 -8.03 -0.12
N LYS A 148 -16.27 -7.11 -0.41
CA LYS A 148 -15.97 -5.95 -1.26
C LYS A 148 -14.79 -5.15 -0.72
N SER A 149 -14.79 -4.84 0.58
CA SER A 149 -13.73 -4.07 1.22
C SER A 149 -12.38 -4.80 1.17
N ALA A 150 -12.36 -6.11 1.37
CA ALA A 150 -11.15 -6.94 1.26
C ALA A 150 -10.63 -7.04 -0.19
N LEU A 151 -11.53 -7.11 -1.17
CA LEU A 151 -11.18 -7.05 -2.59
C LEU A 151 -10.63 -5.67 -2.99
N LEU A 152 -11.15 -4.59 -2.43
CA LEU A 152 -10.58 -3.24 -2.64
C LEU A 152 -9.16 -3.12 -2.09
N ILE A 153 -8.84 -3.76 -0.95
CA ILE A 153 -7.45 -3.83 -0.45
C ILE A 153 -6.55 -4.52 -1.49
N ALA A 154 -6.97 -5.68 -2.03
CA ALA A 154 -6.21 -6.38 -3.07
C ALA A 154 -6.01 -5.52 -4.32
N ARG A 155 -7.01 -4.70 -4.69
CA ARG A 155 -6.99 -3.81 -5.86
C ARG A 155 -6.03 -2.64 -5.74
N ILE A 156 -5.60 -2.27 -4.53
CA ILE A 156 -4.55 -1.26 -4.32
C ILE A 156 -3.24 -1.70 -5.00
N ASP A 157 -2.91 -2.99 -4.94
CA ASP A 157 -1.68 -3.56 -5.46
C ASP A 157 -1.85 -4.26 -6.81
N ASN A 158 -3.00 -4.87 -7.03
CA ASN A 158 -3.32 -5.65 -8.23
C ASN A 158 -4.51 -5.03 -8.97
N GLU A 159 -4.23 -4.35 -10.09
CA GLU A 159 -5.23 -3.63 -10.88
C GLU A 159 -5.95 -4.49 -11.93
N HIS A 160 -5.49 -5.73 -12.14
CA HIS A 160 -5.85 -6.51 -13.33
C HIS A 160 -7.05 -7.45 -13.13
N PHE A 161 -7.71 -7.43 -11.97
CA PHE A 161 -8.91 -8.23 -11.76
C PHE A 161 -10.19 -7.40 -11.70
N ASN A 162 -11.31 -8.00 -12.10
CA ASN A 162 -12.63 -7.41 -12.00
C ASN A 162 -13.26 -7.78 -10.65
N LEU A 163 -13.46 -6.81 -9.79
CA LEU A 163 -14.04 -6.99 -8.46
C LEU A 163 -15.42 -7.68 -8.50
N ASN A 164 -16.27 -7.29 -9.47
CA ASN A 164 -17.62 -7.85 -9.60
C ASN A 164 -17.62 -9.35 -9.94
N ASP A 165 -16.59 -9.87 -10.60
CA ASP A 165 -16.50 -11.28 -10.92
C ASP A 165 -16.26 -12.10 -9.64
N TYR A 166 -15.47 -11.57 -8.68
CA TYR A 166 -15.26 -12.21 -7.38
C TYR A 166 -16.48 -12.13 -6.48
N LEU A 167 -17.25 -11.04 -6.51
CA LEU A 167 -18.54 -10.98 -5.81
C LEU A 167 -19.50 -12.04 -6.35
N LYS A 168 -19.64 -12.17 -7.66
CA LYS A 168 -20.44 -13.23 -8.30
C LYS A 168 -19.92 -14.63 -7.98
N LYS A 169 -18.59 -14.81 -7.91
CA LYS A 169 -17.98 -16.09 -7.51
C LYS A 169 -18.40 -16.46 -6.08
N ALA A 170 -18.42 -15.49 -5.16
CA ALA A 170 -18.90 -15.73 -3.79
C ALA A 170 -20.40 -16.04 -3.75
N ASP A 171 -21.23 -15.38 -4.56
CA ASP A 171 -22.66 -15.69 -4.69
C ASP A 171 -22.87 -17.12 -5.20
N ALA A 172 -22.13 -17.54 -6.23
CA ALA A 172 -22.19 -18.92 -6.75
C ALA A 172 -21.72 -19.96 -5.73
N LEU A 173 -20.68 -19.68 -4.94
CA LEU A 173 -20.23 -20.55 -3.84
C LEU A 173 -21.34 -20.68 -2.77
N ALA A 174 -21.99 -19.58 -2.40
CA ALA A 174 -23.06 -19.59 -1.43
C ALA A 174 -24.26 -20.41 -1.95
N ASP A 175 -24.67 -20.24 -3.21
CA ASP A 175 -25.76 -21.02 -3.82
C ASP A 175 -25.44 -22.51 -3.88
N GLN A 176 -24.18 -22.88 -4.22
CA GLN A 176 -23.73 -24.28 -4.20
C GLN A 176 -23.86 -24.87 -2.78
N ILE A 177 -23.38 -24.17 -1.74
CA ILE A 177 -23.47 -24.62 -0.35
C ILE A 177 -24.92 -24.72 0.10
N LYS A 178 -25.76 -23.76 -0.32
CA LYS A 178 -27.20 -23.74 0.01
C LYS A 178 -27.93 -24.96 -0.50
N SER A 179 -27.52 -25.51 -1.65
CA SER A 179 -28.13 -26.73 -2.22
C SER A 179 -27.92 -27.98 -1.35
N GLU A 180 -26.90 -27.96 -0.50
CA GLU A 180 -26.60 -29.05 0.44
C GLU A 180 -27.40 -28.94 1.77
N PHE A 181 -28.17 -27.86 1.97
CA PHE A 181 -28.93 -27.68 3.20
C PHE A 181 -30.17 -28.58 3.23
N PRO A 182 -30.36 -29.45 4.26
CA PRO A 182 -31.60 -30.17 4.46
C PRO A 182 -32.79 -29.23 4.66
N LYS A 183 -33.97 -29.60 4.16
CA LYS A 183 -35.17 -28.75 4.17
C LYS A 183 -35.54 -28.17 5.56
N HIS A 184 -35.21 -28.87 6.64
CA HIS A 184 -35.55 -28.50 8.02
C HIS A 184 -34.30 -28.29 8.88
N SER A 185 -33.15 -27.94 8.27
CA SER A 185 -31.92 -27.69 9.03
C SER A 185 -32.01 -26.39 9.83
N ASN A 186 -31.57 -26.45 11.09
CA ASN A 186 -31.36 -25.26 11.90
C ASN A 186 -30.01 -24.59 11.60
N ASP A 187 -29.77 -23.41 12.15
CA ASP A 187 -28.55 -22.62 11.86
C ASP A 187 -27.28 -23.38 12.27
N GLU A 188 -27.28 -24.12 13.38
CA GLU A 188 -26.10 -24.89 13.81
C GLU A 188 -25.74 -26.00 12.82
N GLN A 189 -26.76 -26.68 12.25
CA GLN A 189 -26.55 -27.66 11.19
C GLN A 189 -26.02 -27.03 9.89
N ARG A 190 -26.59 -25.89 9.52
CA ARG A 190 -26.15 -25.14 8.31
C ARG A 190 -24.71 -24.65 8.45
N ILE A 191 -24.29 -24.19 9.65
CA ILE A 191 -22.91 -23.78 9.91
C ILE A 191 -21.97 -24.98 9.78
N LYS A 192 -22.32 -26.14 10.33
CA LYS A 192 -21.52 -27.36 10.19
C LYS A 192 -21.38 -27.79 8.72
N ILE A 193 -22.45 -27.66 7.95
CA ILE A 193 -22.40 -27.92 6.51
C ILE A 193 -21.52 -26.88 5.80
N LEU A 194 -21.65 -25.59 6.11
CA LEU A 194 -20.81 -24.54 5.54
C LEU A 194 -19.31 -24.80 5.82
N VAL A 195 -18.96 -25.19 7.06
CA VAL A 195 -17.57 -25.56 7.41
C VAL A 195 -17.10 -26.75 6.57
N SER A 196 -17.90 -27.82 6.50
CA SER A 196 -17.55 -29.02 5.73
C SER A 196 -17.41 -28.71 4.24
N GLN A 197 -18.36 -28.01 3.66
CA GLN A 197 -18.34 -27.68 2.24
C GLN A 197 -17.14 -26.79 1.88
N LEU A 198 -16.92 -25.69 2.64
CA LEU A 198 -15.88 -24.75 2.30
C LEU A 198 -14.47 -25.35 2.50
N PHE A 199 -14.22 -25.98 3.63
CA PHE A 199 -12.87 -26.41 3.98
C PHE A 199 -12.54 -27.85 3.52
N ASN A 200 -13.50 -28.79 3.61
CA ASN A 200 -13.22 -30.19 3.24
C ASN A 200 -13.50 -30.48 1.77
N GLU A 201 -14.66 -30.04 1.23
CA GLU A 201 -15.07 -30.38 -0.11
C GLU A 201 -14.46 -29.42 -1.16
N MET A 202 -14.56 -28.11 -0.92
CA MET A 202 -14.00 -27.10 -1.82
C MET A 202 -12.50 -26.88 -1.61
N GLY A 203 -11.93 -27.36 -0.49
CA GLY A 203 -10.50 -27.39 -0.26
C GLY A 203 -9.89 -26.05 0.12
N PHE A 204 -10.64 -25.09 0.68
CA PHE A 204 -10.03 -23.90 1.26
C PHE A 204 -9.25 -24.26 2.53
N HIS A 205 -8.03 -23.75 2.66
CA HIS A 205 -7.17 -24.09 3.80
C HIS A 205 -6.21 -22.96 4.16
N GLY A 206 -5.64 -23.06 5.35
CA GLY A 206 -4.62 -22.11 5.82
C GLY A 206 -3.27 -22.32 5.13
N SER A 207 -2.58 -21.25 4.80
CA SER A 207 -1.23 -21.27 4.27
C SER A 207 -0.23 -21.61 5.37
N THR A 208 0.35 -22.79 5.32
CA THR A 208 1.30 -23.29 6.32
C THR A 208 2.75 -23.23 5.85
N LEU A 209 3.00 -23.32 4.55
CA LEU A 209 4.34 -23.35 3.98
C LEU A 209 4.90 -21.94 3.75
N ASP A 210 4.05 -21.03 3.30
CA ASP A 210 4.44 -19.63 3.04
C ASP A 210 3.45 -18.64 3.65
N PHE A 211 3.29 -18.75 4.98
CA PHE A 211 2.32 -17.96 5.74
C PHE A 211 2.44 -16.46 5.48
N HIS A 212 3.65 -15.95 5.23
CA HIS A 212 3.90 -14.52 5.08
C HIS A 212 3.89 -14.02 3.64
N HIS A 213 3.51 -14.83 2.68
CA HIS A 213 3.36 -14.40 1.30
C HIS A 213 2.20 -13.41 1.15
N ARG A 214 2.40 -12.36 0.33
CA ARG A 214 1.38 -11.28 0.16
C ARG A 214 0.06 -11.81 -0.37
N SER A 215 0.08 -12.78 -1.30
CA SER A 215 -1.13 -13.35 -1.89
C SER A 215 -2.11 -13.87 -0.85
N ASN A 216 -1.61 -14.39 0.26
CA ASN A 216 -2.47 -14.87 1.36
C ASN A 216 -3.31 -13.76 2.00
N SER A 217 -2.95 -12.49 1.78
CA SER A 217 -3.68 -11.30 2.25
C SER A 217 -4.61 -10.71 1.18
N TYR A 218 -4.53 -11.14 -0.08
CA TYR A 218 -5.36 -10.63 -1.18
C TYR A 218 -6.53 -11.55 -1.45
N MET A 219 -7.74 -11.04 -1.22
CA MET A 219 -8.95 -11.83 -1.28
C MET A 219 -9.21 -12.49 -2.65
N ASN A 220 -8.84 -11.82 -3.76
CA ASN A 220 -8.92 -12.40 -5.09
C ASN A 220 -8.05 -13.66 -5.21
N GLU A 221 -6.80 -13.61 -4.74
CA GLU A 221 -5.85 -14.73 -4.78
C GLU A 221 -6.29 -15.85 -3.84
N VAL A 222 -6.72 -15.50 -2.63
CA VAL A 222 -7.30 -16.48 -1.68
C VAL A 222 -8.48 -17.23 -2.28
N MET A 223 -9.35 -16.55 -3.03
CA MET A 223 -10.49 -17.19 -3.70
C MET A 223 -10.09 -18.04 -4.92
N ASP A 224 -8.96 -17.74 -5.56
CA ASP A 224 -8.47 -18.50 -6.71
C ASP A 224 -7.63 -19.70 -6.26
N ASP A 225 -6.70 -19.49 -5.34
CA ASP A 225 -5.75 -20.52 -4.88
C ASP A 225 -6.34 -21.40 -3.77
N ARG A 226 -7.44 -20.95 -3.13
CA ARG A 226 -8.09 -21.60 -1.97
C ARG A 226 -7.19 -21.68 -0.75
N GLU A 227 -6.18 -20.85 -0.68
CA GLU A 227 -5.21 -20.77 0.40
C GLU A 227 -5.16 -19.35 0.96
N GLY A 228 -5.10 -19.19 2.30
CA GLY A 228 -5.12 -17.86 2.89
C GLY A 228 -4.68 -17.79 4.35
N LEU A 229 -4.73 -16.58 4.89
CA LEU A 229 -4.50 -16.29 6.30
C LEU A 229 -5.77 -16.58 7.15
N PRO A 230 -5.63 -16.70 8.49
CA PRO A 230 -6.79 -16.82 9.37
C PRO A 230 -7.85 -15.75 9.11
N ILE A 231 -7.44 -14.49 8.91
CA ILE A 231 -8.35 -13.36 8.69
C ILE A 231 -9.03 -13.40 7.32
N THR A 232 -8.32 -13.72 6.24
CA THR A 232 -8.89 -13.74 4.89
C THR A 232 -9.87 -14.90 4.72
N LEU A 233 -9.54 -16.07 5.24
CA LEU A 233 -10.46 -17.23 5.25
C LEU A 233 -11.68 -16.99 6.14
N SER A 234 -11.50 -16.32 7.28
CA SER A 234 -12.64 -15.96 8.14
C SER A 234 -13.56 -14.93 7.48
N ILE A 235 -13.02 -13.94 6.77
CA ILE A 235 -13.83 -12.96 5.99
C ILE A 235 -14.65 -13.69 4.95
N LEU A 236 -14.03 -14.58 4.16
CA LEU A 236 -14.76 -15.38 3.17
C LEU A 236 -15.86 -16.19 3.84
N PHE A 237 -15.59 -16.87 4.96
CA PHE A 237 -16.58 -17.64 5.71
C PHE A 237 -17.73 -16.76 6.20
N ILE A 238 -17.45 -15.59 6.79
CA ILE A 238 -18.45 -14.65 7.30
C ILE A 238 -19.35 -14.17 6.17
N GLU A 239 -18.77 -13.81 5.03
CA GLU A 239 -19.50 -13.30 3.90
C GLU A 239 -20.35 -14.36 3.18
N LEU A 240 -19.87 -15.61 3.13
CA LEU A 240 -20.69 -16.73 2.66
C LEU A 240 -21.82 -17.04 3.65
N ALA A 241 -21.55 -16.99 4.96
CA ALA A 241 -22.59 -17.14 5.98
C ALA A 241 -23.68 -16.07 5.88
N ASP A 242 -23.33 -14.82 5.64
CA ASP A 242 -24.28 -13.71 5.46
C ASP A 242 -25.19 -13.94 4.26
N ARG A 243 -24.64 -14.39 3.11
CA ARG A 243 -25.40 -14.79 1.91
C ARG A 243 -26.36 -15.95 2.17
N LEU A 244 -26.04 -16.77 3.14
CA LEU A 244 -26.86 -17.91 3.60
C LEU A 244 -27.84 -17.55 4.72
N ASN A 245 -27.94 -16.24 5.07
CA ASN A 245 -28.71 -15.71 6.20
C ASN A 245 -28.29 -16.28 7.58
N LEU A 246 -27.03 -16.60 7.75
CA LEU A 246 -26.40 -17.01 9.01
C LEU A 246 -25.61 -15.85 9.60
N LYS A 247 -25.95 -15.42 10.82
CA LYS A 247 -25.30 -14.27 11.48
C LYS A 247 -23.97 -14.69 12.13
N VAL A 248 -22.92 -14.71 11.33
CA VAL A 248 -21.55 -14.97 11.78
C VAL A 248 -20.79 -13.65 11.86
N THR A 249 -19.96 -13.48 12.87
CA THR A 249 -19.13 -12.30 13.11
C THR A 249 -17.66 -12.68 13.21
N GLY A 250 -16.75 -11.73 13.00
CA GLY A 250 -15.34 -11.94 13.26
C GLY A 250 -15.01 -11.90 14.74
N LEU A 251 -14.09 -12.73 15.16
CA LEU A 251 -13.55 -12.79 16.52
C LEU A 251 -12.04 -12.54 16.48
N GLY A 252 -11.62 -11.33 16.84
CA GLY A 252 -10.20 -10.94 16.89
C GLY A 252 -9.57 -11.30 18.22
N LEU A 253 -8.73 -12.33 18.23
CA LEU A 253 -7.92 -12.68 19.37
C LEU A 253 -6.45 -12.26 19.17
N PRO A 254 -5.65 -12.13 20.25
CA PRO A 254 -4.21 -11.86 20.14
C PRO A 254 -3.51 -12.93 19.27
N GLY A 255 -2.88 -12.51 18.18
CA GLY A 255 -2.21 -13.40 17.24
C GLY A 255 -3.12 -14.22 16.31
N HIS A 256 -4.43 -14.32 16.58
CA HIS A 256 -5.36 -15.15 15.85
C HIS A 256 -6.63 -14.40 15.42
N PHE A 257 -7.26 -14.89 14.37
CA PHE A 257 -8.55 -14.39 13.90
C PHE A 257 -9.46 -15.56 13.56
N LEU A 258 -10.65 -15.58 14.18
CA LEU A 258 -11.63 -16.64 14.08
C LEU A 258 -12.97 -16.07 13.60
N ALA A 259 -13.92 -16.95 13.26
CA ALA A 259 -15.31 -16.58 13.04
C ALA A 259 -16.17 -17.13 14.17
N MET A 260 -17.27 -16.45 14.49
CA MET A 260 -18.15 -16.84 15.58
C MET A 260 -19.61 -16.66 15.21
N TYR A 261 -20.38 -17.71 15.36
CA TYR A 261 -21.84 -17.66 15.36
C TYR A 261 -22.34 -17.63 16.79
N ARG A 262 -23.28 -16.72 17.07
CA ARG A 262 -23.99 -16.66 18.34
C ARG A 262 -25.47 -16.78 18.08
N LYS A 263 -26.12 -17.78 18.65
CA LYS A 263 -27.56 -18.02 18.50
C LYS A 263 -28.33 -16.81 19.04
N PRO A 264 -29.28 -16.24 18.27
CA PRO A 264 -30.14 -15.20 18.76
C PRO A 264 -30.89 -15.70 20.02
N GLN A 265 -30.77 -14.97 21.14
CA GLN A 265 -31.55 -15.30 22.35
C GLN A 265 -33.01 -14.92 22.08
N SER A 266 -33.93 -15.85 22.33
CA SER A 266 -35.33 -15.52 22.48
C SER A 266 -35.52 -14.64 23.75
N LEU A 267 -36.36 -13.61 23.65
CA LEU A 267 -36.57 -12.53 24.63
C LEU A 267 -37.09 -13.01 26.02
N GLU A 268 -37.04 -14.28 26.33
CA GLU A 268 -37.68 -14.88 27.50
C GLU A 268 -36.71 -15.37 28.60
N LEU A 269 -35.46 -14.94 28.66
CA LEU A 269 -34.55 -15.40 29.71
C LEU A 269 -34.13 -14.27 30.66
N ASP A 270 -34.35 -14.58 31.97
CA ASP A 270 -34.04 -13.76 33.14
C ASP A 270 -32.62 -13.18 33.15
N GLN A 271 -32.51 -11.89 33.50
CA GLN A 271 -31.28 -11.11 33.55
C GLN A 271 -30.17 -11.69 34.44
N GLU A 272 -30.50 -12.56 35.41
CA GLU A 272 -29.51 -13.14 36.32
C GLU A 272 -28.68 -14.30 35.78
N ASN A 273 -29.04 -14.86 34.60
CA ASN A 273 -28.33 -15.99 33.98
C ASN A 273 -27.48 -15.59 32.77
N LEU A 274 -27.35 -14.30 32.46
CA LEU A 274 -26.72 -13.82 31.24
C LEU A 274 -25.24 -14.21 31.08
N THR A 275 -24.47 -14.24 32.16
CA THR A 275 -23.01 -14.46 32.10
C THR A 275 -22.60 -15.94 32.12
N ARG A 276 -23.43 -16.84 32.65
CA ARG A 276 -23.09 -18.28 32.72
C ARG A 276 -23.56 -19.10 31.51
N ASN A 277 -24.48 -18.61 30.71
CA ASN A 277 -25.14 -19.40 29.65
C ASN A 277 -24.73 -19.02 28.20
N THR A 278 -23.97 -17.96 27.98
CA THR A 278 -23.55 -17.51 26.63
C THR A 278 -22.70 -18.55 25.92
N ALA A 279 -21.84 -19.29 26.63
CA ALA A 279 -20.97 -20.31 26.04
C ALA A 279 -21.71 -21.53 25.44
N LYS A 280 -22.95 -21.80 25.88
CA LYS A 280 -23.76 -22.96 25.38
C LYS A 280 -24.40 -22.69 23.99
N HIS A 281 -24.39 -21.46 23.51
CA HIS A 281 -25.07 -21.06 22.29
C HIS A 281 -24.13 -20.43 21.25
N GLU A 282 -22.83 -20.67 21.38
CA GLU A 282 -21.80 -20.15 20.47
C GLU A 282 -21.15 -21.30 19.69
N ILE A 283 -20.84 -21.02 18.43
CA ILE A 283 -19.99 -21.88 17.59
C ILE A 283 -18.82 -21.02 17.14
N ILE A 284 -17.61 -21.41 17.53
CA ILE A 284 -16.37 -20.74 17.09
C ILE A 284 -15.77 -21.55 15.96
N ILE A 285 -15.39 -20.88 14.88
CA ILE A 285 -14.86 -21.48 13.68
C ILE A 285 -13.42 -21.01 13.48
N ASP A 286 -12.50 -21.94 13.52
CA ASP A 286 -11.13 -21.76 13.07
C ASP A 286 -11.09 -22.00 11.56
N ALA A 287 -11.21 -20.92 10.78
CA ALA A 287 -11.21 -20.97 9.33
C ALA A 287 -9.82 -21.38 8.77
N PHE A 288 -8.74 -21.14 9.51
CA PHE A 288 -7.40 -21.55 9.12
C PHE A 288 -7.18 -23.06 9.27
N GLY A 289 -7.67 -23.61 10.39
CA GLY A 289 -7.67 -25.06 10.65
C GLY A 289 -8.83 -25.81 10.00
N GLY A 290 -9.81 -25.11 9.39
CA GLY A 290 -10.99 -25.69 8.74
C GLY A 290 -11.94 -26.42 9.69
N LYS A 291 -12.07 -25.99 10.95
CA LYS A 291 -12.79 -26.74 11.99
C LYS A 291 -13.57 -25.86 12.96
N ILE A 292 -14.54 -26.48 13.63
CA ILE A 292 -15.22 -25.88 14.78
C ILE A 292 -14.40 -26.16 16.03
N ILE A 293 -14.22 -25.17 16.89
CA ILE A 293 -13.47 -25.25 18.14
C ILE A 293 -14.29 -24.70 19.32
N ASP A 294 -13.88 -24.98 20.51
CA ASP A 294 -14.43 -24.38 21.72
C ASP A 294 -13.59 -23.22 22.25
N ARG A 295 -14.06 -22.51 23.28
CA ARG A 295 -13.32 -21.39 23.89
C ARG A 295 -11.97 -21.81 24.49
N GLN A 296 -11.86 -23.03 25.00
CA GLN A 296 -10.62 -23.55 25.57
C GLN A 296 -9.58 -23.78 24.48
N GLU A 297 -10.01 -24.33 23.33
CA GLU A 297 -9.12 -24.51 22.17
C GLU A 297 -8.72 -23.17 21.59
N ALA A 298 -9.65 -22.20 21.50
CA ALA A 298 -9.35 -20.83 21.08
C ALA A 298 -8.32 -20.16 22.03
N ALA A 299 -8.45 -20.35 23.34
CA ALA A 299 -7.47 -19.86 24.32
C ALA A 299 -6.09 -20.52 24.12
N ARG A 300 -6.05 -21.81 23.87
CA ARG A 300 -4.79 -22.53 23.57
C ARG A 300 -4.06 -21.99 22.34
N LEU A 301 -4.80 -21.57 21.30
CA LEU A 301 -4.20 -20.96 20.12
C LEU A 301 -3.46 -19.67 20.47
N THR A 302 -3.98 -18.87 21.40
CA THR A 302 -3.36 -17.59 21.80
C THR A 302 -2.24 -17.73 22.80
N GLY A 303 -2.17 -18.85 23.51
CA GLY A 303 -1.27 -19.05 24.65
C GLY A 303 -1.66 -18.26 25.91
N LEU A 304 -2.86 -17.68 25.96
CA LEU A 304 -3.39 -16.90 27.09
C LEU A 304 -4.45 -17.66 27.86
N ALA A 305 -4.69 -17.26 29.10
CA ALA A 305 -5.79 -17.79 29.88
C ALA A 305 -7.15 -17.37 29.28
N ILE A 306 -8.16 -18.21 29.40
CA ILE A 306 -9.48 -17.94 28.80
C ILE A 306 -10.14 -16.69 29.39
N GLU A 307 -9.83 -16.41 30.65
CA GLU A 307 -10.32 -15.25 31.42
C GLU A 307 -9.76 -13.93 30.90
N ASP A 308 -8.57 -13.98 30.26
CA ASP A 308 -7.89 -12.82 29.69
C ASP A 308 -8.36 -12.53 28.25
N LEU A 309 -9.23 -13.36 27.69
CA LEU A 309 -9.70 -13.22 26.31
C LEU A 309 -11.12 -12.64 26.26
N ALA A 310 -11.27 -11.59 25.45
CA ALA A 310 -12.57 -11.03 25.12
C ALA A 310 -13.17 -11.79 23.91
N PHE A 311 -14.25 -12.55 24.16
CA PHE A 311 -15.00 -13.25 23.09
C PHE A 311 -16.13 -12.34 22.56
N GLU A 312 -15.74 -11.16 22.08
CA GLU A 312 -16.69 -10.17 21.54
C GLU A 312 -16.52 -10.01 20.03
N PRO A 313 -17.61 -9.73 19.30
CA PRO A 313 -17.55 -9.48 17.87
C PRO A 313 -16.61 -8.33 17.53
N SER A 314 -15.71 -8.55 16.56
CA SER A 314 -14.87 -7.50 16.03
C SER A 314 -15.67 -6.62 15.05
N PRO A 315 -15.64 -5.29 15.20
CA PRO A 315 -16.25 -4.40 14.22
C PRO A 315 -15.65 -4.61 12.82
N LYS A 316 -16.49 -4.56 11.78
CA LYS A 316 -16.07 -4.80 10.39
C LYS A 316 -14.94 -3.86 9.96
N LYS A 317 -14.99 -2.60 10.38
CA LYS A 317 -13.93 -1.61 10.16
C LYS A 317 -12.59 -2.03 10.78
N GLU A 318 -12.60 -2.60 11.99
CA GLU A 318 -11.39 -3.10 12.64
C GLU A 318 -10.83 -4.36 11.94
N ILE A 319 -11.70 -5.22 11.39
CA ILE A 319 -11.28 -6.37 10.58
C ILE A 319 -10.48 -5.90 9.36
N ILE A 320 -10.98 -4.91 8.63
CA ILE A 320 -10.31 -4.35 7.46
C ILE A 320 -8.98 -3.66 7.84
N LYS A 321 -8.94 -2.90 8.93
CA LYS A 321 -7.68 -2.34 9.44
C LYS A 321 -6.67 -3.42 9.82
N ARG A 322 -7.13 -4.54 10.39
CA ARG A 322 -6.27 -5.67 10.74
C ARG A 322 -5.68 -6.34 9.48
N MET A 323 -6.43 -6.48 8.39
CA MET A 323 -5.89 -6.94 7.10
C MET A 323 -4.77 -6.01 6.61
N LEU A 324 -4.99 -4.70 6.65
CA LEU A 324 -3.97 -3.72 6.26
C LEU A 324 -2.73 -3.80 7.16
N ARG A 325 -2.89 -3.98 8.49
CA ARG A 325 -1.77 -4.18 9.41
C ARG A 325 -0.96 -5.44 9.09
N ASN A 326 -1.61 -6.53 8.67
CA ASN A 326 -0.90 -7.72 8.19
C ASN A 326 -0.04 -7.39 6.96
N LEU A 327 -0.57 -6.63 6.00
CA LEU A 327 0.18 -6.19 4.82
C LEU A 327 1.35 -5.25 5.19
N VAL A 328 1.18 -4.38 6.18
CA VAL A 328 2.30 -3.57 6.72
C VAL A 328 3.42 -4.46 7.24
N GLN A 329 3.09 -5.54 7.96
CA GLN A 329 4.08 -6.49 8.49
C GLN A 329 4.77 -7.26 7.37
N VAL A 330 4.02 -7.74 6.38
CA VAL A 330 4.56 -8.45 5.21
C VAL A 330 5.52 -7.53 4.45
N ALA A 331 5.09 -6.31 4.10
CA ALA A 331 5.94 -5.32 3.43
C ALA A 331 7.20 -4.98 4.24
N GLY A 332 7.12 -4.97 5.58
CA GLY A 332 8.28 -4.78 6.46
C GLY A 332 9.29 -5.91 6.35
N ARG A 333 8.84 -7.17 6.29
CA ARG A 333 9.71 -8.34 6.11
C ARG A 333 10.37 -8.34 4.72
N GLU A 334 9.64 -7.92 3.70
CA GLU A 334 10.13 -7.77 2.33
C GLU A 334 11.04 -6.54 2.14
N LYS A 335 11.21 -5.71 3.18
CA LYS A 335 11.96 -4.46 3.14
C LYS A 335 11.43 -3.48 2.10
N ASP A 336 10.10 -3.40 1.98
CA ASP A 336 9.37 -2.51 1.08
C ASP A 336 8.69 -1.36 1.87
N PRO A 337 9.44 -0.31 2.23
CA PRO A 337 8.90 0.80 3.02
C PRO A 337 7.87 1.64 2.24
N ILE A 338 7.86 1.55 0.91
CA ILE A 338 6.88 2.27 0.08
C ILE A 338 5.50 1.64 0.28
N SER A 339 5.40 0.32 0.17
CA SER A 339 4.15 -0.40 0.42
C SER A 339 3.72 -0.29 1.88
N GLN A 340 4.67 -0.36 2.84
CA GLN A 340 4.36 -0.13 4.26
C GLN A 340 3.67 1.22 4.47
N THR A 341 4.26 2.30 3.93
CA THR A 341 3.72 3.65 4.05
C THR A 341 2.33 3.73 3.43
N ARG A 342 2.13 3.15 2.24
CA ARG A 342 0.84 3.14 1.53
C ARG A 342 -0.28 2.46 2.33
N TYR A 343 0.00 1.30 2.95
CA TYR A 343 -0.99 0.63 3.81
C TYR A 343 -1.28 1.41 5.08
N LEU A 344 -0.27 2.06 5.69
CA LEU A 344 -0.46 2.95 6.84
C LEU A 344 -1.26 4.20 6.46
N ASP A 345 -1.01 4.79 5.29
CA ASP A 345 -1.81 5.89 4.74
C ASP A 345 -3.27 5.48 4.58
N THR A 346 -3.51 4.25 4.11
CA THR A 346 -4.86 3.68 3.96
C THR A 346 -5.54 3.50 5.31
N ILE A 347 -4.84 2.98 6.32
CA ILE A 347 -5.38 2.85 7.70
C ILE A 347 -5.74 4.22 8.25
N LEU A 348 -4.88 5.23 8.05
CA LEU A 348 -5.11 6.59 8.54
C LEU A 348 -6.19 7.33 7.76
N ALA A 349 -6.43 6.98 6.50
CA ALA A 349 -7.59 7.46 5.74
C ALA A 349 -8.91 6.88 6.28
N ILE A 350 -8.91 5.62 6.73
CA ILE A 350 -10.05 4.96 7.37
C ILE A 350 -10.28 5.47 8.80
N SER A 351 -9.21 5.67 9.57
CA SER A 351 -9.22 6.10 10.98
C SER A 351 -8.10 7.11 11.22
N PRO A 352 -8.37 8.40 11.03
CA PRO A 352 -7.35 9.47 11.18
C PRO A 352 -6.73 9.56 12.58
N ASP A 353 -7.43 9.04 13.58
CA ASP A 353 -7.06 9.00 14.99
C ASP A 353 -6.28 7.73 15.41
N ASP A 354 -5.98 6.82 14.47
CA ASP A 354 -5.21 5.60 14.76
C ASP A 354 -3.73 5.95 15.09
N ARG A 355 -3.48 6.20 16.39
CA ARG A 355 -2.17 6.63 16.90
C ARG A 355 -1.06 5.63 16.62
N TYR A 356 -1.37 4.33 16.72
CA TYR A 356 -0.38 3.27 16.48
C TYR A 356 0.13 3.29 15.03
N SER A 357 -0.78 3.34 14.06
CA SER A 357 -0.41 3.39 12.64
C SER A 357 0.32 4.69 12.28
N ARG A 358 -0.05 5.81 12.92
CA ARG A 358 0.64 7.10 12.72
C ARG A 358 2.07 7.06 13.27
N ALA A 359 2.28 6.47 14.45
CA ALA A 359 3.60 6.31 15.03
C ALA A 359 4.50 5.40 14.17
N GLN A 360 3.96 4.29 13.67
CA GLN A 360 4.68 3.44 12.73
C GLN A 360 5.09 4.19 11.46
N ARG A 361 4.17 4.98 10.87
CA ARG A 361 4.45 5.76 9.66
C ARG A 361 5.53 6.82 9.90
N ALA A 362 5.46 7.53 11.04
CA ALA A 362 6.49 8.48 11.45
C ALA A 362 7.89 7.85 11.51
N MET A 363 7.99 6.64 12.06
CA MET A 363 9.27 5.90 12.13
C MET A 363 9.79 5.49 10.74
N ILE A 364 8.91 5.07 9.84
CA ILE A 364 9.31 4.75 8.46
C ILE A 364 9.81 6.01 7.74
N TYR A 365 9.11 7.13 7.87
CA TYR A 365 9.56 8.41 7.31
C TYR A 365 10.91 8.85 7.90
N TYR A 366 11.10 8.68 9.23
CA TYR A 366 12.37 8.98 9.87
C TYR A 366 13.54 8.15 9.32
N ILE A 367 13.34 6.83 9.16
CA ILE A 367 14.35 5.90 8.61
C ILE A 367 14.65 6.24 7.14
N ARG A 368 13.66 6.72 6.39
CA ARG A 368 13.81 7.13 4.98
C ARG A 368 14.37 8.55 4.81
N GLU A 369 14.70 9.21 5.90
CA GLU A 369 15.15 10.61 5.92
C GLU A 369 14.11 11.61 5.35
N GLU A 370 12.83 11.25 5.35
CA GLU A 370 11.71 12.12 4.99
C GLU A 370 11.28 12.94 6.22
N PHE A 371 12.17 13.77 6.73
CA PHE A 371 12.09 14.37 8.06
C PHE A 371 10.87 15.29 8.25
N GLU A 372 10.47 16.03 7.22
CA GLU A 372 9.29 16.90 7.30
C GLU A 372 8.01 16.08 7.54
N ARG A 373 7.87 14.94 6.83
CA ARG A 373 6.73 14.04 7.01
C ARG A 373 6.75 13.35 8.36
N ALA A 374 7.95 12.92 8.81
CA ALA A 374 8.12 12.34 10.13
C ALA A 374 7.72 13.33 11.24
N LEU A 375 8.18 14.59 11.14
CA LEU A 375 7.83 15.65 12.09
C LEU A 375 6.33 15.92 12.10
N SER A 376 5.65 15.98 10.97
CA SER A 376 4.21 16.19 10.89
C SER A 376 3.42 15.12 11.67
N ASP A 377 3.80 13.84 11.53
CA ASP A 377 3.14 12.76 12.27
C ASP A 377 3.50 12.77 13.76
N ILE A 378 4.75 13.10 14.11
CA ILE A 378 5.21 13.20 15.49
C ILE A 378 4.50 14.37 16.20
N ASP A 379 4.42 15.55 15.57
CA ASP A 379 3.75 16.72 16.14
C ASP A 379 2.27 16.43 16.40
N TYR A 380 1.57 15.81 15.44
CA TYR A 380 0.18 15.38 15.65
C TYR A 380 0.03 14.44 16.86
N LEU A 381 0.92 13.48 17.05
CA LEU A 381 0.87 12.53 18.18
C LEU A 381 1.14 13.22 19.51
N LEU A 382 2.06 14.16 19.55
CA LEU A 382 2.41 14.92 20.75
C LEU A 382 1.32 15.94 21.13
N GLU A 383 0.67 16.55 20.13
CA GLU A 383 -0.42 17.50 20.36
C GLU A 383 -1.72 16.80 20.79
N SER A 384 -2.00 15.62 20.25
CA SER A 384 -3.22 14.85 20.56
C SER A 384 -3.23 14.24 21.96
N ASP A 385 -2.08 14.01 22.58
CA ASP A 385 -1.93 13.49 23.93
C ASP A 385 -0.58 13.92 24.54
N PRO A 386 -0.48 15.17 25.01
CA PRO A 386 0.79 15.75 25.47
C PRO A 386 1.39 15.03 26.69
N GLU A 387 0.57 14.41 27.53
CA GLU A 387 1.03 13.83 28.80
C GLU A 387 1.36 12.32 28.69
N SER A 388 1.10 11.69 27.55
CA SER A 388 1.33 10.24 27.38
C SER A 388 2.80 9.86 27.60
N PRO A 389 3.08 8.89 28.48
CA PRO A 389 4.43 8.36 28.66
C PRO A 389 4.98 7.70 27.39
N GLU A 390 4.09 7.17 26.56
CA GLU A 390 4.42 6.51 25.28
C GLU A 390 5.04 7.49 24.26
N ASN A 391 4.81 8.79 24.45
CA ASN A 391 5.34 9.83 23.59
C ASN A 391 6.81 10.20 23.88
N GLN A 392 7.42 9.65 24.94
CA GLN A 392 8.81 10.00 25.30
C GLN A 392 9.84 9.72 24.19
N PRO A 393 9.82 8.58 23.49
CA PRO A 393 10.70 8.35 22.35
C PRO A 393 10.46 9.33 21.20
N LEU A 394 9.21 9.71 20.93
CA LEU A 394 8.84 10.68 19.89
C LEU A 394 9.39 12.07 20.18
N ARG A 395 9.37 12.52 21.42
CA ARG A 395 9.97 13.80 21.85
C ARG A 395 11.47 13.85 21.59
N VAL A 396 12.17 12.74 21.88
CA VAL A 396 13.61 12.64 21.62
C VAL A 396 13.91 12.74 20.11
N ILE A 397 13.16 12.04 19.28
CA ILE A 397 13.32 12.09 17.82
C ILE A 397 13.00 13.50 17.30
N ARG A 398 11.89 14.10 17.76
CA ARG A 398 11.51 15.48 17.39
C ARG A 398 12.63 16.49 17.68
N ASN A 399 13.17 16.47 18.90
CA ASN A 399 14.23 17.38 19.29
C ASN A 399 15.50 17.18 18.46
N ARG A 400 15.83 15.93 18.12
CA ARG A 400 16.97 15.64 17.23
C ARG A 400 16.75 16.22 15.83
N LEU A 401 15.56 16.04 15.25
CA LEU A 401 15.24 16.54 13.91
C LEU A 401 15.24 18.07 13.85
N ILE A 402 14.69 18.75 14.86
CA ILE A 402 14.70 20.21 14.94
C ILE A 402 16.13 20.76 15.08
N ASN A 403 16.96 20.12 15.94
CA ASN A 403 18.35 20.54 16.13
C ASN A 403 19.21 20.29 14.89
N GLN A 404 18.95 19.23 14.12
CA GLN A 404 19.61 18.97 12.84
C GLN A 404 19.17 19.96 11.75
N GLY A 405 17.90 20.34 11.71
CA GLY A 405 17.39 21.38 10.82
C GLY A 405 17.93 22.77 11.16
N ALA A 406 18.07 23.11 12.44
CA ALA A 406 18.67 24.37 12.90
C ALA A 406 20.19 24.46 12.64
N ALA A 407 20.87 23.32 12.51
CA ALA A 407 22.30 23.29 12.16
C ALA A 407 22.58 23.30 10.65
N ALA A 408 21.52 23.25 9.80
CA ALA A 408 21.60 23.27 8.34
C ALA A 408 21.34 24.66 7.71
N PHE A 409 21.07 25.67 8.54
CA PHE A 409 21.00 27.08 8.22
C PHE A 409 22.09 27.85 9.00
#